data_99b4db2fc6e07e9e7cd664e1a9451b8e
#
_entry.id   99b4db2fc6e07e9e7cd664e1a9451b8e
#
_cell.length_a   1.000
_cell.length_b   1.000
_cell.length_c   1.000
_cell.angle_alpha   90.00
_cell.angle_beta   90.00
_cell.angle_gamma   90.00
#
_symmetry.space_group_name_H-M   'P 1'
#
loop_
_entity.id
_entity.type
_entity.pdbx_description
1 polymer ?
#
loop_
_entity_poly.entity_id
_entity_poly.type
_entity_poly.pdbx_seq_one_letter_code
_entity_poly.pdbx_strand_id
1 'polypeptide(L)'
;MSLFHILALLVASLSLVTAQTFTNCNPLNETCPADAALGTNHTWYFNTTVDDTIWNVTNGNIGITDEGAEFSIAQKMDSPTMQSNFFIFFGIVESHVKMAKGGGVVSSVVLQSDDLDEIDWEWVGYNTSEVQSNYFGKGNDTSFDRGGFHYVPNADTEFHNYTTYWTSEKVEWWIDQQLVRTLKYEDAVGGKNFPQTPS
;
A
#
# COMPACT_ATOMS: atom_id res chain seq x y z
N MET A 1 53.44 -33.18 6.09
CA MET A 1 51.98 -33.25 5.82
C MET A 1 51.40 -31.88 6.13
N SER A 2 51.15 -31.14 5.08
CA SER A 2 50.64 -29.74 5.21
C SER A 2 49.10 -29.77 5.08
N LEU A 3 48.41 -29.31 6.13
CA LEU A 3 46.95 -29.16 6.12
C LEU A 3 46.62 -27.82 5.46
N PHE A 4 46.09 -27.85 4.25
CA PHE A 4 45.47 -26.68 3.61
C PHE A 4 44.05 -26.47 4.19
N HIS A 5 43.87 -25.40 4.95
CA HIS A 5 42.56 -24.93 5.34
C HIS A 5 41.94 -24.14 4.19
N ILE A 6 40.94 -24.69 3.53
CA ILE A 6 40.12 -23.96 2.54
C ILE A 6 39.09 -23.15 3.33
N LEU A 7 39.31 -21.85 3.40
CA LEU A 7 38.33 -20.90 3.94
C LEU A 7 37.28 -20.62 2.84
N ALA A 8 36.13 -21.27 2.98
CA ALA A 8 34.97 -20.95 2.09
C ALA A 8 34.40 -19.61 2.53
N LEU A 9 34.61 -18.56 1.74
CA LEU A 9 33.89 -17.31 1.89
C LEU A 9 32.44 -17.52 1.42
N LEU A 10 31.52 -17.56 2.37
CA LEU A 10 30.08 -17.41 2.09
C LEU A 10 29.84 -15.95 1.69
N VAL A 11 29.72 -15.66 0.41
CA VAL A 11 29.20 -14.39 -0.07
C VAL A 11 27.68 -14.44 0.11
N ALA A 12 27.18 -13.89 1.21
CA ALA A 12 25.78 -13.63 1.36
C ALA A 12 25.41 -12.52 0.36
N SER A 13 24.74 -12.87 -0.73
CA SER A 13 24.09 -11.91 -1.59
C SER A 13 22.95 -11.27 -0.79
N LEU A 14 23.18 -10.07 -0.24
CA LEU A 14 22.09 -9.20 0.19
C LEU A 14 21.31 -8.86 -1.07
N SER A 15 20.17 -9.50 -1.28
CA SER A 15 19.14 -8.99 -2.17
C SER A 15 18.64 -7.72 -1.51
N LEU A 16 19.00 -6.57 -2.08
CA LEU A 16 18.35 -5.32 -1.76
C LEU A 16 16.89 -5.50 -2.21
N VAL A 17 15.99 -5.71 -1.25
CA VAL A 17 14.57 -5.57 -1.47
C VAL A 17 14.37 -4.06 -1.61
N THR A 18 14.35 -3.57 -2.84
CA THR A 18 13.89 -2.20 -3.10
C THR A 18 12.42 -2.16 -2.75
N ALA A 19 12.00 -1.20 -1.94
CA ALA A 19 10.61 -0.92 -1.68
C ALA A 19 9.86 -0.83 -3.01
N GLN A 20 8.61 -1.32 -3.04
CA GLN A 20 7.84 -1.56 -4.27
C GLN A 20 7.33 -0.26 -4.94
N THR A 21 7.87 0.88 -4.57
CA THR A 21 7.47 2.18 -5.10
C THR A 21 8.11 2.38 -6.47
N PHE A 22 7.27 2.35 -7.49
CA PHE A 22 7.67 2.59 -8.87
C PHE A 22 6.76 3.64 -9.51
N THR A 23 7.33 4.55 -10.26
CA THR A 23 6.61 5.47 -11.14
C THR A 23 7.18 5.42 -12.55
N ASN A 24 6.31 5.58 -13.54
CA ASN A 24 6.72 5.67 -14.94
C ASN A 24 7.30 7.04 -15.29
N CYS A 25 6.92 8.08 -14.55
CA CYS A 25 7.39 9.44 -14.74
C CYS A 25 7.41 10.16 -13.41
N ASN A 26 8.55 10.55 -12.91
CA ASN A 26 8.67 11.29 -11.66
C ASN A 26 8.76 12.80 -11.94
N PRO A 27 7.73 13.59 -11.57
CA PRO A 27 7.68 15.03 -11.85
C PRO A 27 8.74 15.85 -11.12
N LEU A 28 9.43 15.27 -10.14
CA LEU A 28 10.61 15.90 -9.52
C LEU A 28 11.83 15.87 -10.44
N ASN A 29 11.86 14.98 -11.42
CA ASN A 29 13.01 14.74 -12.29
C ASN A 29 12.78 15.17 -13.74
N GLU A 30 11.51 15.18 -14.19
CA GLU A 30 11.14 15.43 -15.58
C GLU A 30 9.72 16.00 -15.72
N THR A 31 9.36 16.41 -16.94
CA THR A 31 7.98 16.86 -17.22
C THR A 31 7.10 15.66 -17.52
N CYS A 32 6.11 15.42 -16.69
CA CYS A 32 5.16 14.34 -16.82
C CYS A 32 3.86 14.79 -17.50
N PRO A 33 3.10 13.87 -18.12
CA PRO A 33 1.71 14.10 -18.48
C PRO A 33 0.88 14.47 -17.25
N ALA A 34 -0.23 15.18 -17.45
CA ALA A 34 -1.15 15.45 -16.36
C ALA A 34 -1.89 14.17 -15.94
N ASP A 35 -2.03 13.97 -14.64
CA ASP A 35 -2.75 12.84 -14.06
C ASP A 35 -4.25 12.92 -14.36
N ALA A 36 -4.85 11.78 -14.64
CA ALA A 36 -6.28 11.68 -14.84
C ALA A 36 -6.99 11.76 -13.48
N ALA A 37 -7.71 12.84 -13.21
CA ALA A 37 -8.44 13.01 -11.97
C ALA A 37 -9.74 12.20 -11.95
N LEU A 38 -10.08 11.56 -10.81
CA LEU A 38 -11.41 10.97 -10.59
C LEU A 38 -12.52 12.02 -10.72
N GLY A 39 -12.32 13.20 -10.14
CA GLY A 39 -13.19 14.38 -10.33
C GLY A 39 -14.58 14.31 -9.70
N THR A 40 -14.97 13.20 -9.08
CA THR A 40 -16.27 12.98 -8.45
C THR A 40 -16.23 11.89 -7.39
N ASN A 41 -17.28 11.81 -6.57
CA ASN A 41 -17.43 10.69 -5.65
C ASN A 41 -17.86 9.44 -6.43
N HIS A 42 -17.30 8.31 -6.07
CA HIS A 42 -17.65 7.01 -6.66
C HIS A 42 -17.54 5.88 -5.63
N THR A 43 -18.32 4.82 -5.84
CA THR A 43 -18.23 3.58 -5.08
C THR A 43 -18.16 2.40 -6.06
N TRP A 44 -17.18 1.55 -5.91
CA TRP A 44 -17.01 0.33 -6.70
C TRP A 44 -17.33 -0.90 -5.85
N TYR A 45 -18.12 -1.80 -6.43
CA TYR A 45 -18.43 -3.10 -5.86
C TYR A 45 -17.77 -4.17 -6.73
N PHE A 46 -16.76 -4.85 -6.19
CA PHE A 46 -15.98 -5.85 -6.92
C PHE A 46 -16.57 -7.28 -6.84
N ASN A 47 -17.87 -7.40 -6.66
CA ASN A 47 -18.57 -8.68 -6.52
C ASN A 47 -19.26 -9.16 -7.82
N THR A 48 -19.13 -8.44 -8.91
CA THR A 48 -19.70 -8.82 -10.21
C THR A 48 -18.65 -8.79 -11.33
N THR A 49 -18.05 -7.63 -11.56
CA THR A 49 -17.02 -7.42 -12.58
C THR A 49 -16.05 -6.34 -12.10
N VAL A 50 -14.84 -6.35 -12.64
CA VAL A 50 -13.93 -5.20 -12.59
C VAL A 50 -14.09 -4.44 -13.89
N ASP A 51 -14.33 -3.13 -13.81
CA ASP A 51 -14.33 -2.25 -14.98
C ASP A 51 -12.87 -1.99 -15.38
N ASP A 52 -12.43 -2.64 -16.46
CA ASP A 52 -11.07 -2.57 -16.98
C ASP A 52 -10.72 -1.21 -17.61
N THR A 53 -11.69 -0.33 -17.80
CA THR A 53 -11.46 1.06 -18.21
C THR A 53 -11.03 1.94 -17.05
N ILE A 54 -11.27 1.50 -15.80
CA ILE A 54 -10.98 2.23 -14.57
C ILE A 54 -9.90 1.54 -13.75
N TRP A 55 -9.91 0.21 -13.74
CA TRP A 55 -9.03 -0.61 -12.92
C TRP A 55 -8.18 -1.56 -13.75
N ASN A 56 -6.87 -1.44 -13.64
CA ASN A 56 -5.92 -2.33 -14.27
C ASN A 56 -5.47 -3.43 -13.32
N VAL A 57 -5.56 -4.69 -13.75
CA VAL A 57 -4.81 -5.78 -13.12
C VAL A 57 -3.39 -5.74 -13.68
N THR A 58 -2.47 -5.21 -12.91
CA THR A 58 -1.07 -4.98 -13.34
C THR A 58 -0.20 -6.21 -13.11
N ASN A 59 -0.60 -7.09 -12.19
CA ASN A 59 0.12 -8.34 -11.91
C ASN A 59 -0.82 -9.40 -11.34
N GLY A 60 -0.51 -10.68 -11.59
CA GLY A 60 -1.24 -11.83 -11.07
C GLY A 60 -2.66 -11.97 -11.62
N ASN A 61 -3.46 -12.77 -10.93
CA ASN A 61 -4.88 -12.96 -11.24
C ASN A 61 -5.72 -12.52 -10.04
N ILE A 62 -6.81 -11.83 -10.34
CA ILE A 62 -7.81 -11.42 -9.34
C ILE A 62 -9.11 -12.15 -9.66
N GLY A 63 -9.57 -12.97 -8.72
CA GLY A 63 -10.86 -13.63 -8.79
C GLY A 63 -11.98 -12.66 -8.40
N ILE A 64 -13.16 -12.84 -9.00
CA ILE A 64 -14.36 -12.13 -8.59
C ILE A 64 -15.30 -13.14 -7.95
N THR A 65 -15.72 -12.84 -6.73
CA THR A 65 -16.63 -13.67 -5.93
C THR A 65 -17.84 -12.84 -5.50
N ASP A 66 -18.85 -13.48 -4.94
CA ASP A 66 -20.02 -12.78 -4.39
C ASP A 66 -19.64 -11.84 -3.22
N GLU A 67 -18.50 -12.09 -2.57
CA GLU A 67 -17.98 -11.25 -1.48
C GLU A 67 -17.10 -10.08 -1.97
N GLY A 68 -16.56 -10.14 -3.19
CA GLY A 68 -15.69 -9.11 -3.73
C GLY A 68 -14.54 -9.63 -4.58
N ALA A 69 -13.53 -8.80 -4.81
CA ALA A 69 -12.31 -9.17 -5.49
C ALA A 69 -11.41 -10.00 -4.57
N GLU A 70 -10.97 -11.15 -5.07
CA GLU A 70 -10.07 -12.07 -4.36
C GLU A 70 -8.67 -12.04 -4.97
N PHE A 71 -7.70 -11.59 -4.16
CA PHE A 71 -6.30 -11.52 -4.51
C PHE A 71 -5.60 -12.79 -4.02
N SER A 72 -5.33 -13.74 -4.92
CA SER A 72 -4.82 -15.05 -4.55
C SER A 72 -3.35 -15.25 -4.91
N ILE A 73 -2.56 -15.68 -3.92
CA ILE A 73 -1.17 -16.14 -4.11
C ILE A 73 -1.20 -17.66 -4.26
N ALA A 74 -1.03 -18.18 -5.47
CA ALA A 74 -1.04 -19.60 -5.77
C ALA A 74 0.35 -20.22 -5.73
N GLN A 75 1.39 -19.44 -6.01
CA GLN A 75 2.76 -19.90 -6.09
C GLN A 75 3.75 -18.80 -5.66
N LYS A 76 5.00 -19.21 -5.45
CA LYS A 76 6.08 -18.27 -5.14
C LYS A 76 6.21 -17.20 -6.24
N MET A 77 6.39 -15.95 -5.87
CA MET A 77 6.48 -14.75 -6.72
C MET A 77 5.13 -14.23 -7.24
N ASP A 78 4.01 -14.82 -6.89
CA ASP A 78 2.72 -14.18 -7.15
C ASP A 78 2.58 -12.91 -6.30
N SER A 79 2.15 -11.83 -6.95
CA SER A 79 1.87 -10.54 -6.33
C SER A 79 0.67 -9.93 -7.04
N PRO A 80 -0.55 -10.48 -6.82
CA PRO A 80 -1.74 -9.96 -7.49
C PRO A 80 -1.97 -8.50 -7.11
N THR A 81 -2.05 -7.65 -8.13
CA THR A 81 -2.14 -6.21 -7.97
C THR A 81 -3.17 -5.62 -8.92
N MET A 82 -4.01 -4.73 -8.39
CA MET A 82 -4.97 -3.94 -9.14
C MET A 82 -4.72 -2.47 -8.86
N GLN A 83 -4.69 -1.65 -9.91
CA GLN A 83 -4.41 -0.24 -9.85
C GLN A 83 -5.49 0.57 -10.57
N SER A 84 -5.87 1.73 -10.02
CA SER A 84 -6.76 2.68 -10.68
C SER A 84 -6.09 3.36 -11.87
N ASN A 85 -6.90 3.77 -12.87
CA ASN A 85 -6.48 4.63 -13.98
C ASN A 85 -6.69 6.12 -13.67
N PHE A 86 -6.99 6.45 -12.41
CA PHE A 86 -7.24 7.81 -11.96
C PHE A 86 -6.47 8.12 -10.70
N PHE A 87 -6.32 9.40 -10.44
CA PHE A 87 -5.72 9.96 -9.23
C PHE A 87 -6.74 10.77 -8.45
N ILE A 88 -6.53 10.88 -7.16
CA ILE A 88 -7.23 11.80 -6.27
C ILE A 88 -6.22 12.79 -5.66
N PHE A 89 -6.68 13.99 -5.35
CA PHE A 89 -5.89 14.96 -4.62
C PHE A 89 -6.68 15.45 -3.42
N PHE A 90 -6.35 14.87 -2.26
CA PHE A 90 -7.14 14.94 -1.03
C PHE A 90 -8.50 14.25 -1.15
N GLY A 91 -9.11 13.96 -0.02
CA GLY A 91 -10.42 13.33 0.05
C GLY A 91 -10.50 12.19 1.06
N ILE A 92 -11.48 11.32 0.86
CA ILE A 92 -11.72 10.14 1.69
C ILE A 92 -11.68 8.91 0.79
N VAL A 93 -10.89 7.93 1.19
CA VAL A 93 -10.85 6.59 0.58
C VAL A 93 -11.27 5.58 1.63
N GLU A 94 -12.34 4.84 1.35
CA GLU A 94 -12.84 3.77 2.19
C GLU A 94 -12.64 2.44 1.48
N SER A 95 -12.02 1.49 2.16
CA SER A 95 -11.75 0.16 1.64
C SER A 95 -12.30 -0.89 2.60
N HIS A 96 -13.22 -1.72 2.12
CA HIS A 96 -13.72 -2.86 2.88
C HIS A 96 -12.81 -4.05 2.57
N VAL A 97 -12.02 -4.48 3.55
CA VAL A 97 -11.00 -5.52 3.36
C VAL A 97 -11.15 -6.61 4.42
N LYS A 98 -11.03 -7.84 3.95
CA LYS A 98 -10.77 -9.03 4.75
C LYS A 98 -9.36 -9.51 4.38
N MET A 99 -8.44 -9.47 5.33
CA MET A 99 -7.02 -9.70 5.06
C MET A 99 -6.72 -11.16 4.72
N ALA A 100 -5.68 -11.38 3.94
CA ALA A 100 -5.13 -12.71 3.73
C ALA A 100 -4.27 -13.14 4.92
N LYS A 101 -4.45 -14.39 5.38
CA LYS A 101 -3.58 -15.02 6.38
C LYS A 101 -2.47 -15.84 5.73
N GLY A 102 -1.36 -15.98 6.41
CA GLY A 102 -0.24 -16.83 6.02
C GLY A 102 1.11 -16.20 6.31
N GLY A 103 2.05 -17.00 6.78
CA GLY A 103 3.41 -16.52 7.02
C GLY A 103 4.08 -16.06 5.72
N GLY A 104 4.56 -14.83 5.68
CA GLY A 104 5.17 -14.21 4.50
C GLY A 104 4.19 -13.56 3.51
N VAL A 105 2.88 -13.59 3.79
CA VAL A 105 1.89 -12.84 3.01
C VAL A 105 1.76 -11.44 3.57
N VAL A 106 1.79 -10.43 2.69
CA VAL A 106 1.46 -9.04 3.00
C VAL A 106 0.38 -8.59 2.03
N SER A 107 -0.72 -8.08 2.56
CA SER A 107 -1.77 -7.40 1.78
C SER A 107 -1.66 -5.90 2.01
N SER A 108 -2.02 -5.07 1.03
CA SER A 108 -1.97 -3.63 1.18
C SER A 108 -3.06 -2.91 0.38
N VAL A 109 -3.45 -1.74 0.88
CA VAL A 109 -4.18 -0.70 0.14
C VAL A 109 -3.31 0.56 0.19
N VAL A 110 -2.93 1.05 -0.98
CA VAL A 110 -1.92 2.10 -1.12
C VAL A 110 -2.47 3.24 -1.95
N LEU A 111 -2.31 4.46 -1.48
CA LEU A 111 -2.40 5.68 -2.29
C LEU A 111 -0.97 6.07 -2.63
N GLN A 112 -0.61 6.10 -3.91
CA GLN A 112 0.73 6.41 -4.36
C GLN A 112 0.70 7.42 -5.50
N SER A 113 1.54 8.45 -5.38
CA SER A 113 1.72 9.47 -6.40
C SER A 113 2.91 9.20 -7.33
N ASP A 114 2.96 9.92 -8.43
CA ASP A 114 4.07 9.85 -9.38
C ASP A 114 5.41 10.37 -8.81
N ASP A 115 5.38 11.25 -7.79
CA ASP A 115 6.59 11.68 -7.10
C ASP A 115 6.90 10.84 -5.85
N LEU A 116 6.20 9.68 -5.71
CA LEU A 116 6.40 8.71 -4.64
C LEU A 116 6.01 9.21 -3.25
N ASP A 117 5.00 10.09 -3.17
CA ASP A 117 4.23 10.24 -1.94
C ASP A 117 3.36 8.98 -1.77
N GLU A 118 3.21 8.49 -0.53
CA GLU A 118 2.52 7.23 -0.26
C GLU A 118 1.75 7.29 1.06
N ILE A 119 0.55 6.70 1.08
CA ILE A 119 -0.26 6.50 2.29
C ILE A 119 -0.77 5.06 2.27
N ASP A 120 -0.50 4.31 3.36
CA ASP A 120 -0.68 2.87 3.37
C ASP A 120 -1.60 2.38 4.47
N TRP A 121 -2.32 1.31 4.12
CA TRP A 121 -2.78 0.26 5.01
C TRP A 121 -2.09 -1.05 4.63
N GLU A 122 -1.51 -1.76 5.62
CA GLU A 122 -0.79 -3.00 5.38
C GLU A 122 -1.16 -4.06 6.41
N TRP A 123 -1.39 -5.29 5.96
CA TRP A 123 -1.71 -6.45 6.78
C TRP A 123 -0.64 -7.52 6.60
N VAL A 124 0.00 -7.92 7.69
CA VAL A 124 1.00 -9.00 7.67
C VAL A 124 0.34 -10.30 8.11
N GLY A 125 0.21 -11.25 7.20
CA GLY A 125 -0.66 -12.42 7.33
C GLY A 125 -0.33 -13.41 8.45
N TYR A 126 0.80 -13.25 9.16
CA TYR A 126 1.07 -14.03 10.38
C TYR A 126 0.35 -13.48 11.62
N ASN A 127 -0.11 -12.22 11.59
CA ASN A 127 -0.82 -11.59 12.70
C ASN A 127 -2.20 -11.10 12.21
N THR A 128 -3.21 -11.96 12.35
CA THR A 128 -4.57 -11.72 11.84
C THR A 128 -5.42 -10.80 12.71
N SER A 129 -4.83 -10.17 13.69
CA SER A 129 -5.51 -9.21 14.59
C SER A 129 -4.86 -7.83 14.59
N GLU A 130 -4.04 -7.53 13.57
CA GLU A 130 -3.34 -6.25 13.48
C GLU A 130 -3.27 -5.75 12.03
N VAL A 131 -3.42 -4.44 11.86
CA VAL A 131 -3.15 -3.72 10.64
C VAL A 131 -2.13 -2.63 10.93
N GLN A 132 -1.30 -2.32 9.94
CA GLN A 132 -0.38 -1.21 9.98
C GLN A 132 -0.90 -0.05 9.14
N SER A 133 -0.68 1.19 9.60
CA SER A 133 -0.80 2.40 8.81
C SER A 133 0.59 3.00 8.61
N ASN A 134 0.90 3.47 7.41
CA ASN A 134 2.20 4.05 7.12
C ASN A 134 2.09 5.21 6.13
N TYR A 135 3.19 5.92 5.92
CA TYR A 135 3.28 6.97 4.91
C TYR A 135 4.73 7.22 4.51
N PHE A 136 4.92 7.64 3.28
CA PHE A 136 6.22 8.09 2.76
C PHE A 136 6.03 9.38 1.96
N GLY A 137 7.02 10.26 1.99
CA GLY A 137 7.07 11.46 1.17
C GLY A 137 8.22 11.39 0.19
N LYS A 138 7.93 11.59 -1.09
CA LYS A 138 8.91 11.67 -2.16
C LYS A 138 9.85 10.44 -2.24
N GLY A 139 9.31 9.25 -1.95
CA GLY A 139 10.08 8.02 -1.93
C GLY A 139 11.16 7.95 -0.84
N ASN A 140 11.04 8.74 0.21
CA ASN A 140 12.01 8.74 1.31
C ASN A 140 11.84 7.50 2.20
N ASP A 141 12.60 6.46 1.90
CA ASP A 141 12.70 5.19 2.62
C ASP A 141 13.90 5.10 3.57
N THR A 142 14.50 6.24 3.93
CA THR A 142 15.69 6.28 4.82
C THR A 142 15.41 5.85 6.25
N SER A 143 14.13 5.77 6.66
CA SER A 143 13.71 5.21 7.94
C SER A 143 12.42 4.42 7.78
N PHE A 144 12.25 3.37 8.61
CA PHE A 144 11.07 2.51 8.66
C PHE A 144 10.36 2.60 10.02
N ASP A 145 10.45 3.75 10.68
CA ASP A 145 9.90 4.03 12.01
C ASP A 145 8.57 4.79 11.97
N ARG A 146 8.00 5.00 10.78
CA ARG A 146 6.75 5.75 10.56
C ARG A 146 5.49 4.89 10.65
N GLY A 147 5.63 3.58 10.72
CA GLY A 147 4.51 2.65 10.85
C GLY A 147 3.77 2.81 12.17
N GLY A 148 2.44 2.77 12.13
CA GLY A 148 1.56 2.67 13.28
C GLY A 148 0.83 1.33 13.28
N PHE A 149 0.69 0.67 14.43
CA PHE A 149 0.07 -0.65 14.56
C PHE A 149 -1.28 -0.52 15.28
N HIS A 150 -2.31 -1.16 14.72
CA HIS A 150 -3.67 -1.04 15.21
C HIS A 150 -4.30 -2.42 15.37
N TYR A 151 -4.91 -2.66 16.54
CA TYR A 151 -5.61 -3.90 16.81
C TYR A 151 -6.95 -3.97 16.06
N VAL A 152 -7.16 -5.06 15.32
CA VAL A 152 -8.41 -5.36 14.59
C VAL A 152 -8.74 -6.83 14.80
N PRO A 153 -9.75 -7.16 15.60
CA PRO A 153 -10.13 -8.56 15.83
C PRO A 153 -10.71 -9.17 14.54
N ASN A 154 -10.43 -10.45 14.31
CA ASN A 154 -11.02 -11.22 13.20
C ASN A 154 -10.74 -10.65 11.81
N ALA A 155 -9.65 -9.92 11.60
CA ALA A 155 -9.36 -9.24 10.33
C ALA A 155 -9.22 -10.21 9.15
N ASP A 156 -8.94 -11.51 9.39
CA ASP A 156 -8.87 -12.56 8.36
C ASP A 156 -10.20 -13.28 8.11
N THR A 157 -11.22 -13.05 8.93
CA THR A 157 -12.53 -13.74 8.83
C THR A 157 -13.69 -12.81 8.61
N GLU A 158 -13.54 -11.52 8.91
CA GLU A 158 -14.56 -10.49 8.78
C GLU A 158 -14.05 -9.33 7.93
N PHE A 159 -14.95 -8.67 7.19
CA PHE A 159 -14.63 -7.44 6.50
C PHE A 159 -14.68 -6.27 7.49
N HIS A 160 -13.64 -5.46 7.48
CA HIS A 160 -13.58 -4.19 8.19
C HIS A 160 -13.48 -3.03 7.21
N ASN A 161 -13.98 -1.86 7.60
CA ASN A 161 -13.82 -0.63 6.83
C ASN A 161 -12.53 0.08 7.26
N TYR A 162 -11.60 0.21 6.34
CA TYR A 162 -10.36 0.97 6.52
C TYR A 162 -10.46 2.27 5.74
N THR A 163 -10.50 3.37 6.46
CA THR A 163 -10.70 4.71 5.87
C THR A 163 -9.45 5.54 6.00
N THR A 164 -9.01 6.12 4.91
CA THR A 164 -8.00 7.17 4.85
C THR A 164 -8.70 8.50 4.58
N TYR A 165 -8.65 9.44 5.54
CA TYR A 165 -9.09 10.82 5.34
C TYR A 165 -7.86 11.71 5.17
N TRP A 166 -7.68 12.25 3.99
CA TRP A 166 -6.49 12.97 3.57
C TRP A 166 -6.82 14.40 3.16
N THR A 167 -6.13 15.36 3.76
CA THR A 167 -6.24 16.79 3.50
C THR A 167 -4.86 17.42 3.38
N SER A 168 -4.78 18.71 3.05
CA SER A 168 -3.52 19.45 3.04
C SER A 168 -2.88 19.64 4.43
N GLU A 169 -3.63 19.39 5.49
CA GLU A 169 -3.19 19.63 6.87
C GLU A 169 -2.90 18.36 7.64
N LYS A 170 -3.60 17.27 7.30
CA LYS A 170 -3.50 16.00 8.01
C LYS A 170 -3.90 14.80 7.16
N VAL A 171 -3.40 13.64 7.57
CA VAL A 171 -3.92 12.32 7.22
C VAL A 171 -4.47 11.68 8.48
N GLU A 172 -5.67 11.13 8.39
CA GLU A 172 -6.28 10.34 9.46
C GLU A 172 -6.58 8.94 8.95
N TRP A 173 -6.26 7.94 9.76
CA TRP A 173 -6.61 6.54 9.53
C TRP A 173 -7.72 6.14 10.49
N TRP A 174 -8.77 5.54 9.95
CA TRP A 174 -9.96 5.14 10.71
C TRP A 174 -10.25 3.67 10.43
N ILE A 175 -10.69 2.93 11.44
CA ILE A 175 -11.14 1.54 11.32
C ILE A 175 -12.56 1.47 11.89
N ASP A 176 -13.52 0.97 11.07
CA ASP A 176 -14.92 0.85 11.47
C ASP A 176 -15.47 2.14 12.12
N GLN A 177 -15.18 3.29 11.51
CA GLN A 177 -15.56 4.62 11.98
C GLN A 177 -14.86 5.08 13.27
N GLN A 178 -13.83 4.38 13.74
CA GLN A 178 -13.02 4.80 14.88
C GLN A 178 -11.69 5.36 14.42
N LEU A 179 -11.35 6.57 14.84
CA LEU A 179 -10.05 7.19 14.58
C LEU A 179 -8.96 6.42 15.32
N VAL A 180 -7.98 5.90 14.58
CA VAL A 180 -6.86 5.15 15.15
C VAL A 180 -5.53 5.87 15.04
N ARG A 181 -5.39 6.80 14.08
CA ARG A 181 -4.16 7.58 13.91
C ARG A 181 -4.44 8.92 13.23
N THR A 182 -3.67 9.95 13.60
CA THR A 182 -3.58 11.23 12.90
C THR A 182 -2.11 11.56 12.66
N LEU A 183 -1.78 11.91 11.42
CA LEU A 183 -0.52 12.53 11.03
C LEU A 183 -0.82 13.98 10.64
N LYS A 184 -0.24 14.95 11.32
CA LYS A 184 -0.32 16.36 10.91
C LYS A 184 0.85 16.71 9.98
N TYR A 185 0.63 17.70 9.13
CA TYR A 185 1.65 18.18 8.19
C TYR A 185 2.99 18.49 8.91
N GLU A 186 2.94 19.21 10.04
CA GLU A 186 4.15 19.59 10.79
C GLU A 186 4.90 18.40 11.40
N ASP A 187 4.18 17.29 11.71
CA ASP A 187 4.77 16.09 12.33
C ASP A 187 5.53 15.21 11.31
N ALA A 188 5.29 15.42 10.01
CA ALA A 188 5.97 14.72 8.93
C ALA A 188 7.29 15.39 8.53
N VAL A 189 8.21 15.52 9.49
CA VAL A 189 9.52 16.18 9.31
C VAL A 189 9.36 17.63 8.81
N GLY A 190 8.44 18.39 9.45
CA GLY A 190 8.11 19.75 9.03
C GLY A 190 7.49 19.80 7.62
N GLY A 191 6.69 18.80 7.27
CA GLY A 191 6.00 18.69 5.99
C GLY A 191 6.79 18.04 4.86
N LYS A 192 8.09 17.78 5.03
CA LYS A 192 8.94 17.22 3.95
C LYS A 192 8.53 15.80 3.52
N ASN A 193 8.02 15.02 4.46
CA ASN A 193 7.56 13.65 4.21
C ASN A 193 6.03 13.56 4.22
N PHE A 194 5.32 14.68 4.23
CA PHE A 194 3.86 14.67 4.18
C PHE A 194 3.39 14.44 2.75
N PRO A 195 2.53 13.43 2.49
CA PRO A 195 1.94 13.20 1.18
C PRO A 195 1.06 14.38 0.76
N GLN A 196 1.38 15.02 -0.37
CA GLN A 196 0.72 16.24 -0.84
C GLN A 196 0.71 16.39 -2.36
N THR A 197 0.74 15.27 -3.06
CA THR A 197 0.66 15.19 -4.52
C THR A 197 -0.43 14.19 -4.92
N PRO A 198 -1.05 14.33 -6.11
CA PRO A 198 -2.11 13.43 -6.57
C PRO A 198 -1.68 11.96 -6.51
N SER A 199 -2.52 11.10 -5.90
CA SER A 199 -2.24 9.68 -5.64
C SER A 199 -3.41 8.80 -6.06
#